data_837d4bc0c0ba66fc65342f6da590b2b3
#
_entry.id   837d4bc0c0ba66fc65342f6da590b2b3
#
_cell.length_a   1.000
_cell.length_b   1.000
_cell.length_c   1.000
_cell.angle_alpha   90.00
_cell.angle_beta   90.00
_cell.angle_gamma   90.00
#
_symmetry.space_group_name_H-M   'P 1'
#
loop_
_entity.id
_entity.type
_entity.pdbx_description
1 polymer ?
#
loop_
_entity_poly.entity_id
_entity_poly.type
_entity_poly.pdbx_seq_one_letter_code
_entity_poly.pdbx_strand_id
1 'polypeptide(L)'
;CALPIYAVINLAGEPIADKRWTEEQKQRLCSSRWNMTERLVELIRNSETPPSVLISGSATGYYGDLGEVVVTEEEPPHNEFTHKLCAQWERIACAAQSDRTRVCLLRTGVVLAPKGGILGKMLPPFKMGLGGPIGNGRQYLAWIHIEDMVNGILWLLDNDLRGPFNMVSPYPVRNEQFAHALGHALHRPAVLRVPATAIRLLMGESSVLVLGGQRALPKRLEAAGFTFRWYDLEEALGDVVQ
;
A
#
# COMPACT_ATOMS: atom_id res chain seq x y z
N CYS A 1 11.03 20.52 -29.51
CA CYS A 1 11.90 20.06 -28.39
C CYS A 1 10.99 19.62 -27.27
N ALA A 2 11.02 18.34 -26.88
CA ALA A 2 10.40 17.90 -25.65
C ALA A 2 11.29 18.36 -24.48
N LEU A 3 10.69 18.89 -23.40
CA LEU A 3 11.42 19.19 -22.19
C LEU A 3 11.94 17.88 -21.57
N PRO A 4 13.15 17.88 -20.95
CA PRO A 4 13.65 16.68 -20.28
C PRO A 4 12.71 16.26 -19.15
N ILE A 5 12.44 14.95 -19.05
CA ILE A 5 11.64 14.39 -17.96
C ILE A 5 12.50 14.40 -16.71
N TYR A 6 12.06 15.15 -15.67
CA TYR A 6 12.78 15.22 -14.39
C TYR A 6 12.58 13.97 -13.54
N ALA A 7 11.33 13.45 -13.49
CA ALA A 7 10.97 12.33 -12.64
C ALA A 7 9.96 11.42 -13.34
N VAL A 8 9.97 10.14 -12.98
CA VAL A 8 8.96 9.17 -13.35
C VAL A 8 8.34 8.59 -12.10
N ILE A 9 7.01 8.64 -11.99
CA ILE A 9 6.24 8.03 -10.91
C ILE A 9 5.39 6.93 -11.52
N ASN A 10 5.69 5.68 -11.17
CA ASN A 10 4.96 4.50 -11.67
C ASN A 10 4.16 3.86 -10.54
N LEU A 11 2.84 4.09 -10.54
CA LEU A 11 1.88 3.48 -9.62
C LEU A 11 0.95 2.50 -10.36
N ALA A 12 1.28 2.13 -11.59
CA ALA A 12 0.43 1.29 -12.42
C ALA A 12 0.40 -0.17 -11.92
N GLY A 13 -0.79 -0.77 -11.98
CA GLY A 13 -0.99 -2.18 -11.66
C GLY A 13 -2.47 -2.57 -11.61
N GLU A 14 -2.79 -3.80 -11.98
CA GLU A 14 -4.12 -4.38 -11.84
C GLU A 14 -4.56 -4.36 -10.36
N PRO A 15 -5.82 -3.98 -10.03
CA PRO A 15 -6.30 -3.99 -8.65
C PRO A 15 -6.22 -5.37 -8.00
N ILE A 16 -5.52 -5.47 -6.87
CA ILE A 16 -5.18 -6.76 -6.25
C ILE A 16 -6.36 -7.44 -5.57
N ALA A 17 -7.35 -6.66 -5.10
CA ALA A 17 -8.46 -7.13 -4.28
C ALA A 17 -9.81 -7.20 -5.02
N ASP A 18 -9.84 -6.96 -6.35
CA ASP A 18 -11.10 -6.91 -7.10
C ASP A 18 -11.60 -8.29 -7.54
N LYS A 19 -10.70 -9.23 -7.70
CA LYS A 19 -11.00 -10.58 -8.20
C LYS A 19 -10.36 -11.65 -7.32
N ARG A 20 -10.94 -12.85 -7.32
CA ARG A 20 -10.30 -14.01 -6.69
C ARG A 20 -8.99 -14.33 -7.39
N TRP A 21 -8.00 -14.78 -6.63
CA TRP A 21 -6.70 -15.16 -7.16
C TRP A 21 -6.74 -16.58 -7.77
N THR A 22 -7.07 -16.65 -9.04
CA THR A 22 -6.76 -17.80 -9.89
C THR A 22 -5.33 -17.66 -10.41
N GLU A 23 -4.74 -18.72 -10.95
CA GLU A 23 -3.40 -18.65 -11.55
C GLU A 23 -3.35 -17.62 -12.68
N GLU A 24 -4.40 -17.52 -13.50
CA GLU A 24 -4.53 -16.51 -14.54
C GLU A 24 -4.56 -15.09 -13.95
N GLN A 25 -5.34 -14.87 -12.87
CA GLN A 25 -5.40 -13.57 -12.22
C GLN A 25 -4.07 -13.21 -11.55
N LYS A 26 -3.37 -14.14 -10.93
CA LYS A 26 -2.03 -13.93 -10.39
C LYS A 26 -1.03 -13.52 -11.48
N GLN A 27 -1.08 -14.19 -12.64
CA GLN A 27 -0.27 -13.80 -13.79
C GLN A 27 -0.56 -12.37 -14.26
N ARG A 28 -1.84 -11.97 -14.32
CA ARG A 28 -2.23 -10.58 -14.65
C ARG A 28 -1.74 -9.58 -13.62
N LEU A 29 -1.84 -9.90 -12.34
CA LEU A 29 -1.33 -9.07 -11.24
C LEU A 29 0.18 -8.86 -11.37
N CYS A 30 0.91 -9.89 -11.71
CA CYS A 30 2.36 -9.83 -11.93
C CYS A 30 2.69 -9.03 -13.21
N SER A 31 2.15 -9.43 -14.34
CA SER A 31 2.49 -8.84 -15.64
C SER A 31 2.12 -7.36 -15.73
N SER A 32 0.99 -6.94 -15.15
CA SER A 32 0.58 -5.54 -15.14
C SER A 32 1.57 -4.61 -14.42
N ARG A 33 2.36 -5.15 -13.48
CA ARG A 33 3.39 -4.42 -12.74
C ARG A 33 4.77 -4.58 -13.35
N TRP A 34 5.16 -5.84 -13.60
CA TRP A 34 6.51 -6.19 -14.05
C TRP A 34 6.79 -5.66 -15.45
N ASN A 35 5.93 -5.97 -16.43
CA ASN A 35 6.15 -5.58 -17.83
C ASN A 35 6.17 -4.06 -18.00
N MET A 36 5.27 -3.34 -17.30
CA MET A 36 5.26 -1.88 -17.33
C MET A 36 6.54 -1.31 -16.74
N THR A 37 6.98 -1.85 -15.59
CA THR A 37 8.20 -1.38 -14.92
C THR A 37 9.44 -1.73 -15.73
N GLU A 38 9.53 -2.93 -16.31
CA GLU A 38 10.61 -3.33 -17.23
C GLU A 38 10.74 -2.35 -18.40
N ARG A 39 9.59 -2.00 -19.02
CA ARG A 39 9.58 -1.05 -20.12
C ARG A 39 10.06 0.36 -19.71
N LEU A 40 9.64 0.84 -18.55
CA LEU A 40 10.11 2.12 -18.02
C LEU A 40 11.62 2.09 -17.72
N VAL A 41 12.10 1.03 -17.10
CA VAL A 41 13.54 0.84 -16.80
C VAL A 41 14.36 0.82 -18.08
N GLU A 42 13.90 0.11 -19.12
CA GLU A 42 14.55 0.07 -20.43
C GLU A 42 14.66 1.49 -21.04
N LEU A 43 13.56 2.26 -21.02
CA LEU A 43 13.53 3.62 -21.53
C LEU A 43 14.48 4.55 -20.74
N ILE A 44 14.49 4.43 -19.40
CA ILE A 44 15.38 5.22 -18.55
C ILE A 44 16.85 4.93 -18.85
N ARG A 45 17.21 3.64 -18.92
CA ARG A 45 18.60 3.21 -19.15
C ARG A 45 19.14 3.59 -20.52
N ASN A 46 18.27 3.62 -21.55
CA ASN A 46 18.64 3.94 -22.92
C ASN A 46 18.53 5.44 -23.22
N SER A 47 18.11 6.27 -22.27
CA SER A 47 17.97 7.72 -22.46
C SER A 47 19.32 8.42 -22.34
N GLU A 48 19.59 9.34 -23.26
CA GLU A 48 20.73 10.27 -23.16
C GLU A 48 20.56 11.23 -21.98
N THR A 49 19.30 11.60 -21.68
CA THR A 49 18.93 12.49 -20.58
C THR A 49 17.91 11.77 -19.65
N PRO A 50 18.36 10.76 -18.87
CA PRO A 50 17.47 10.00 -18.01
C PRO A 50 16.89 10.88 -16.89
N PRO A 51 15.71 10.55 -16.36
CA PRO A 51 15.12 11.23 -15.21
C PRO A 51 16.02 11.10 -13.98
N SER A 52 16.04 12.12 -13.14
CA SER A 52 16.83 12.13 -11.89
C SER A 52 16.29 11.12 -10.87
N VAL A 53 15.00 10.75 -10.97
CA VAL A 53 14.37 9.84 -10.04
C VAL A 53 13.29 8.97 -10.71
N LEU A 54 13.30 7.69 -10.37
CA LEU A 54 12.18 6.78 -10.56
C LEU A 54 11.54 6.48 -9.19
N ILE A 55 10.27 6.84 -9.01
CA ILE A 55 9.45 6.43 -7.88
C ILE A 55 8.56 5.29 -8.35
N SER A 56 8.79 4.09 -7.84
CA SER A 56 8.05 2.89 -8.24
C SER A 56 7.15 2.41 -7.11
N GLY A 57 5.91 2.06 -7.46
CA GLY A 57 5.01 1.39 -6.54
C GLY A 57 5.59 0.07 -6.03
N SER A 58 5.22 -0.27 -4.83
CA SER A 58 5.32 -1.53 -4.12
C SER A 58 4.17 -1.57 -3.09
N ALA A 59 4.16 -2.52 -2.18
CA ALA A 59 3.15 -2.59 -1.13
C ALA A 59 3.71 -3.21 0.14
N THR A 60 3.06 -2.96 1.29
CA THR A 60 3.36 -3.67 2.56
C THR A 60 3.20 -5.18 2.44
N GLY A 61 2.48 -5.67 1.43
CA GLY A 61 2.44 -7.07 1.04
C GLY A 61 3.81 -7.68 0.71
N TYR A 62 4.86 -6.87 0.52
CA TYR A 62 6.26 -7.30 0.46
C TYR A 62 6.65 -8.15 1.69
N TYR A 63 6.15 -7.78 2.86
CA TYR A 63 6.50 -8.47 4.11
C TYR A 63 5.72 -9.77 4.33
N GLY A 64 4.57 -9.96 3.67
CA GLY A 64 3.63 -11.04 3.99
C GLY A 64 2.93 -10.83 5.33
N ASP A 65 2.28 -11.88 5.87
CA ASP A 65 1.63 -11.84 7.18
C ASP A 65 2.65 -12.18 8.28
N LEU A 66 3.03 -11.20 9.07
CA LEU A 66 3.97 -11.32 10.20
C LEU A 66 3.27 -11.15 11.56
N GLY A 67 1.93 -11.14 11.58
CA GLY A 67 1.13 -11.06 12.81
C GLY A 67 1.44 -9.84 13.66
N GLU A 68 1.92 -10.05 14.89
CA GLU A 68 2.20 -8.98 15.87
C GLU A 68 3.60 -8.33 15.70
N VAL A 69 4.44 -8.87 14.84
CA VAL A 69 5.81 -8.39 14.66
C VAL A 69 5.77 -6.96 14.10
N VAL A 70 6.54 -6.07 14.73
CA VAL A 70 6.75 -4.71 14.20
C VAL A 70 7.65 -4.82 12.97
N VAL A 71 7.20 -4.24 11.87
CA VAL A 71 7.86 -4.34 10.57
C VAL A 71 8.39 -2.98 10.16
N THR A 72 9.69 -2.90 9.91
CA THR A 72 10.35 -1.75 9.31
C THR A 72 10.85 -2.09 7.90
N GLU A 73 11.46 -1.13 7.21
CA GLU A 73 11.97 -1.36 5.85
C GLU A 73 13.10 -2.38 5.77
N GLU A 74 13.72 -2.73 6.90
CA GLU A 74 14.85 -3.67 7.03
C GLU A 74 14.41 -5.11 7.38
N GLU A 75 13.13 -5.29 7.78
CA GLU A 75 12.64 -6.62 8.19
C GLU A 75 12.61 -7.63 7.04
N PRO A 76 13.04 -8.88 7.31
CA PRO A 76 12.95 -9.95 6.32
C PRO A 76 11.48 -10.31 6.06
N PRO A 77 11.15 -10.64 4.80
CA PRO A 77 9.78 -10.97 4.43
C PRO A 77 9.41 -12.41 4.75
N HIS A 78 8.12 -12.66 4.94
CA HIS A 78 7.53 -13.98 4.92
C HIS A 78 7.23 -14.42 3.47
N ASN A 79 7.51 -15.66 3.12
CA ASN A 79 7.41 -16.17 1.74
C ASN A 79 5.96 -16.45 1.33
N GLU A 80 5.29 -15.44 0.79
CA GLU A 80 3.93 -15.49 0.28
C GLU A 80 3.84 -14.99 -1.16
N PHE A 81 2.67 -15.15 -1.82
CA PHE A 81 2.45 -14.63 -3.17
C PHE A 81 2.66 -13.10 -3.23
N THR A 82 2.14 -12.36 -2.28
CA THR A 82 2.29 -10.90 -2.18
C THR A 82 3.75 -10.48 -2.07
N HIS A 83 4.55 -11.24 -1.28
CA HIS A 83 5.99 -11.03 -1.22
C HIS A 83 6.64 -11.25 -2.59
N LYS A 84 6.39 -12.39 -3.24
CA LYS A 84 6.98 -12.71 -4.55
C LYS A 84 6.66 -11.65 -5.60
N LEU A 85 5.42 -11.17 -5.62
CA LEU A 85 4.96 -10.12 -6.51
C LEU A 85 5.72 -8.81 -6.27
N CYS A 86 5.78 -8.36 -5.02
CA CYS A 86 6.43 -7.08 -4.66
C CYS A 86 7.96 -7.16 -4.79
N ALA A 87 8.59 -8.24 -4.34
CA ALA A 87 10.04 -8.41 -4.41
C ALA A 87 10.56 -8.38 -5.86
N GLN A 88 9.86 -9.07 -6.76
CA GLN A 88 10.20 -9.03 -8.17
C GLN A 88 9.97 -7.63 -8.76
N TRP A 89 8.88 -6.96 -8.40
CA TRP A 89 8.59 -5.61 -8.85
C TRP A 89 9.66 -4.62 -8.39
N GLU A 90 10.06 -4.67 -7.12
CA GLU A 90 11.16 -3.86 -6.57
C GLU A 90 12.49 -4.15 -7.26
N ARG A 91 12.80 -5.43 -7.51
CA ARG A 91 14.03 -5.85 -8.22
C ARG A 91 14.10 -5.26 -9.62
N ILE A 92 13.00 -5.29 -10.37
CA ILE A 92 12.92 -4.71 -11.72
C ILE A 92 13.15 -3.19 -11.64
N ALA A 93 12.45 -2.49 -10.75
CA ALA A 93 12.57 -1.05 -10.61
C ALA A 93 14.01 -0.63 -10.23
N CYS A 94 14.66 -1.37 -9.34
CA CYS A 94 16.05 -1.12 -8.93
C CYS A 94 17.06 -1.21 -10.08
N ALA A 95 16.73 -1.89 -11.17
CA ALA A 95 17.60 -1.95 -12.35
C ALA A 95 17.74 -0.60 -13.08
N ALA A 96 16.90 0.40 -12.76
CA ALA A 96 17.07 1.78 -13.23
C ALA A 96 18.09 2.58 -12.43
N GLN A 97 18.51 2.09 -11.25
CA GLN A 97 19.44 2.79 -10.37
C GLN A 97 20.78 3.02 -11.08
N SER A 98 21.25 4.28 -11.07
CA SER A 98 22.53 4.70 -11.64
C SER A 98 23.03 5.96 -10.92
N ASP A 99 24.16 6.50 -11.34
CA ASP A 99 24.67 7.79 -10.85
C ASP A 99 23.78 8.97 -11.25
N ARG A 100 22.95 8.80 -12.30
CA ARG A 100 22.06 9.83 -12.83
C ARG A 100 20.60 9.65 -12.43
N THR A 101 20.19 8.45 -12.05
CA THR A 101 18.81 8.10 -11.66
C THR A 101 18.80 7.40 -10.32
N ARG A 102 18.18 7.98 -9.31
CA ARG A 102 17.88 7.31 -8.05
C ARG A 102 16.53 6.61 -8.10
N VAL A 103 16.37 5.54 -7.33
CA VAL A 103 15.13 4.76 -7.28
C VAL A 103 14.57 4.77 -5.87
N CYS A 104 13.30 5.15 -5.74
CA CYS A 104 12.52 5.03 -4.51
C CYS A 104 11.40 4.01 -4.70
N LEU A 105 11.20 3.14 -3.72
CA LEU A 105 10.21 2.06 -3.75
C LEU A 105 9.14 2.35 -2.68
N LEU A 106 7.88 2.45 -3.08
CA LEU A 106 6.77 2.80 -2.20
C LEU A 106 6.09 1.53 -1.68
N ARG A 107 6.50 1.02 -0.52
CA ARG A 107 5.78 -0.07 0.18
C ARG A 107 4.51 0.49 0.81
N THR A 108 3.50 0.67 -0.03
CA THR A 108 2.26 1.34 0.32
C THR A 108 1.36 0.44 1.15
N GLY A 109 0.87 0.95 2.27
CA GLY A 109 -0.20 0.35 3.06
C GLY A 109 -1.58 0.63 2.48
N VAL A 110 -2.60 0.62 3.35
CA VAL A 110 -3.98 0.95 2.97
C VAL A 110 -4.15 2.46 2.88
N VAL A 111 -4.32 2.97 1.66
CA VAL A 111 -4.55 4.40 1.45
C VAL A 111 -6.02 4.73 1.76
N LEU A 112 -6.23 5.65 2.70
CA LEU A 112 -7.55 6.20 3.04
C LEU A 112 -7.83 7.38 2.12
N ALA A 113 -8.83 7.24 1.26
CA ALA A 113 -9.25 8.27 0.31
C ALA A 113 -10.78 8.32 0.21
N PRO A 114 -11.38 9.49 -0.12
CA PRO A 114 -12.83 9.66 -0.20
C PRO A 114 -13.52 8.75 -1.20
N LYS A 115 -12.81 8.36 -2.25
CA LYS A 115 -13.34 7.51 -3.34
C LYS A 115 -12.35 6.40 -3.68
N GLY A 116 -12.87 5.19 -3.81
CA GLY A 116 -12.08 4.02 -4.23
C GLY A 116 -11.33 3.32 -3.10
N GLY A 117 -10.38 2.45 -3.48
CA GLY A 117 -9.61 1.64 -2.54
C GLY A 117 -10.46 0.73 -1.66
N ILE A 118 -9.95 0.42 -0.48
CA ILE A 118 -10.65 -0.44 0.48
C ILE A 118 -11.90 0.25 1.04
N LEU A 119 -11.86 1.57 1.25
CA LEU A 119 -13.02 2.32 1.77
C LEU A 119 -14.20 2.26 0.82
N GLY A 120 -13.98 2.33 -0.49
CA GLY A 120 -15.05 2.18 -1.48
C GLY A 120 -15.84 0.88 -1.34
N LYS A 121 -15.18 -0.19 -0.89
CA LYS A 121 -15.82 -1.51 -0.63
C LYS A 121 -16.45 -1.61 0.77
N MET A 122 -15.86 -0.95 1.76
CA MET A 122 -16.33 -0.99 3.15
C MET A 122 -17.48 -0.03 3.43
N LEU A 123 -17.49 1.15 2.81
CA LEU A 123 -18.49 2.19 3.09
C LEU A 123 -19.95 1.73 2.89
N PRO A 124 -20.34 1.00 1.81
CA PRO A 124 -21.73 0.60 1.64
C PRO A 124 -22.30 -0.22 2.80
N PRO A 125 -21.71 -1.34 3.24
CA PRO A 125 -22.22 -2.07 4.39
C PRO A 125 -22.15 -1.29 5.70
N PHE A 126 -21.12 -0.48 5.92
CA PHE A 126 -21.00 0.34 7.12
C PHE A 126 -22.10 1.42 7.18
N LYS A 127 -22.40 2.10 6.07
CA LYS A 127 -23.50 3.07 5.98
C LYS A 127 -24.87 2.47 6.29
N MET A 128 -25.05 1.19 5.98
CA MET A 128 -26.27 0.43 6.32
C MET A 128 -26.28 -0.10 7.77
N GLY A 129 -25.26 0.16 8.57
CA GLY A 129 -25.13 -0.36 9.93
C GLY A 129 -24.80 -1.86 10.01
N LEU A 130 -24.36 -2.46 8.88
CA LEU A 130 -23.96 -3.86 8.76
C LEU A 130 -22.43 -4.05 8.85
N GLY A 131 -21.69 -3.00 9.22
CA GLY A 131 -20.25 -3.04 9.36
C GLY A 131 -19.78 -3.70 10.65
N GLY A 132 -18.53 -4.11 10.66
CA GLY A 132 -17.87 -4.63 11.86
C GLY A 132 -16.53 -5.28 11.58
N PRO A 133 -15.85 -5.80 12.62
CA PRO A 133 -14.57 -6.47 12.50
C PRO A 133 -14.62 -7.74 11.65
N ILE A 134 -13.51 -8.00 10.97
CA ILE A 134 -13.33 -9.20 10.12
C ILE A 134 -12.54 -10.25 10.90
N GLY A 135 -13.01 -11.50 10.90
CA GLY A 135 -12.36 -12.60 11.60
C GLY A 135 -12.28 -12.35 13.11
N ASN A 136 -11.11 -12.50 13.70
CA ASN A 136 -10.88 -12.18 15.11
C ASN A 136 -10.62 -10.67 15.36
N GLY A 137 -10.44 -9.86 14.32
CA GLY A 137 -10.21 -8.43 14.40
C GLY A 137 -8.82 -8.02 14.89
N ARG A 138 -7.90 -8.99 15.10
CA ARG A 138 -6.57 -8.75 15.68
C ARG A 138 -5.50 -8.41 14.65
N GLN A 139 -5.73 -8.72 13.38
CA GLN A 139 -4.79 -8.44 12.30
C GLN A 139 -4.56 -6.92 12.18
N TYR A 140 -3.30 -6.54 11.98
CA TYR A 140 -2.93 -5.15 11.83
C TYR A 140 -3.26 -4.62 10.44
N LEU A 141 -3.63 -3.35 10.40
CA LEU A 141 -3.88 -2.57 9.20
C LEU A 141 -2.91 -1.39 9.21
N ALA A 142 -1.92 -1.45 8.35
CA ALA A 142 -1.02 -0.34 8.09
C ALA A 142 -1.72 0.61 7.11
N TRP A 143 -2.16 1.76 7.59
CA TRP A 143 -2.92 2.75 6.84
C TRP A 143 -2.13 4.02 6.60
N ILE A 144 -2.51 4.80 5.61
CA ILE A 144 -2.02 6.16 5.37
C ILE A 144 -3.16 7.00 4.78
N HIS A 145 -3.27 8.25 5.20
CA HIS A 145 -4.19 9.20 4.58
C HIS A 145 -3.67 9.58 3.18
N ILE A 146 -4.58 9.79 2.22
CA ILE A 146 -4.22 10.14 0.84
C ILE A 146 -3.33 11.39 0.75
N GLU A 147 -3.56 12.37 1.60
CA GLU A 147 -2.77 13.58 1.65
C GLU A 147 -1.32 13.31 2.08
N ASP A 148 -1.11 12.50 3.12
CA ASP A 148 0.23 12.08 3.54
C ASP A 148 0.91 11.19 2.51
N MET A 149 0.14 10.36 1.78
CA MET A 149 0.69 9.59 0.66
C MET A 149 1.22 10.51 -0.44
N VAL A 150 0.46 11.53 -0.84
CA VAL A 150 0.88 12.51 -1.84
C VAL A 150 2.08 13.32 -1.36
N ASN A 151 2.02 13.84 -0.13
CA ASN A 151 3.11 14.62 0.46
C ASN A 151 4.39 13.79 0.63
N GLY A 152 4.27 12.51 0.98
CA GLY A 152 5.39 11.59 1.06
C GLY A 152 6.05 11.35 -0.31
N ILE A 153 5.26 11.22 -1.38
CA ILE A 153 5.79 11.13 -2.75
C ILE A 153 6.53 12.42 -3.13
N LEU A 154 5.95 13.59 -2.85
CA LEU A 154 6.60 14.89 -3.12
C LEU A 154 7.88 15.03 -2.30
N TRP A 155 7.86 14.61 -1.04
CA TRP A 155 9.07 14.58 -0.20
C TRP A 155 10.19 13.75 -0.81
N LEU A 156 9.86 12.56 -1.32
CA LEU A 156 10.83 11.70 -2.01
C LEU A 156 11.30 12.29 -3.34
N LEU A 157 10.49 13.09 -4.03
CA LEU A 157 10.91 13.83 -5.23
C LEU A 157 11.95 14.90 -4.92
N ASP A 158 11.75 15.63 -3.84
CA ASP A 158 12.54 16.83 -3.52
C ASP A 158 13.82 16.53 -2.72
N ASN A 159 13.96 15.32 -2.17
CA ASN A 159 15.10 14.93 -1.35
C ASN A 159 15.92 13.81 -2.02
N ASP A 160 17.25 13.83 -1.84
CA ASP A 160 18.15 12.77 -2.36
C ASP A 160 18.06 11.49 -1.53
N LEU A 161 16.90 10.87 -1.60
CA LEU A 161 16.57 9.62 -0.92
C LEU A 161 16.43 8.48 -1.95
N ARG A 162 16.73 7.23 -1.52
CA ARG A 162 16.67 6.05 -2.39
C ARG A 162 16.36 4.79 -1.60
N GLY A 163 15.88 3.76 -2.30
CA GLY A 163 15.50 2.46 -1.71
C GLY A 163 14.06 2.41 -1.23
N PRO A 164 13.69 1.42 -0.39
CA PRO A 164 12.31 1.21 0.06
C PRO A 164 11.89 2.20 1.16
N PHE A 165 10.62 2.60 1.09
CA PHE A 165 9.96 3.43 2.11
C PHE A 165 8.59 2.86 2.41
N ASN A 166 8.29 2.61 3.68
CA ASN A 166 6.96 2.26 4.14
C ASN A 166 6.05 3.50 4.08
N MET A 167 5.15 3.53 3.11
CA MET A 167 4.15 4.59 2.95
C MET A 167 2.94 4.24 3.81
N VAL A 168 3.10 4.45 5.11
CA VAL A 168 2.11 4.13 6.16
C VAL A 168 2.15 5.19 7.25
N SER A 169 1.05 5.36 7.98
CA SER A 169 1.02 6.16 9.21
C SER A 169 1.91 5.52 10.29
N PRO A 170 2.52 6.31 11.19
CA PRO A 170 3.27 5.81 12.34
C PRO A 170 2.45 4.95 13.32
N TYR A 171 1.13 4.99 13.22
CA TYR A 171 0.20 4.31 14.13
C TYR A 171 -0.66 3.26 13.41
N PRO A 172 -0.09 2.08 13.07
CA PRO A 172 -0.88 0.97 12.55
C PRO A 172 -1.88 0.50 13.61
N VAL A 173 -3.09 0.19 13.19
CA VAL A 173 -4.19 -0.21 14.08
C VAL A 173 -4.62 -1.65 13.81
N ARG A 174 -5.32 -2.27 14.77
CA ARG A 174 -5.97 -3.55 14.53
C ARG A 174 -7.26 -3.36 13.72
N ASN A 175 -7.64 -4.38 12.97
CA ASN A 175 -8.88 -4.37 12.19
C ASN A 175 -10.12 -4.02 13.02
N GLU A 176 -10.20 -4.51 14.27
CA GLU A 176 -11.28 -4.18 15.19
C GLU A 176 -11.32 -2.68 15.52
N GLN A 177 -10.17 -2.08 15.79
CA GLN A 177 -10.06 -0.63 16.04
C GLN A 177 -10.46 0.18 14.80
N PHE A 178 -10.00 -0.27 13.62
CA PHE A 178 -10.38 0.37 12.36
C PHE A 178 -11.88 0.30 12.11
N ALA A 179 -12.50 -0.87 12.33
CA ALA A 179 -13.94 -1.04 12.16
C ALA A 179 -14.74 -0.14 13.09
N HIS A 180 -14.36 -0.03 14.36
CA HIS A 180 -15.01 0.87 15.31
C HIS A 180 -14.83 2.35 14.94
N ALA A 181 -13.63 2.78 14.58
CA ALA A 181 -13.34 4.14 14.14
C ALA A 181 -14.15 4.52 12.89
N LEU A 182 -14.25 3.62 11.90
CA LEU A 182 -15.06 3.84 10.70
C LEU A 182 -16.56 3.93 11.03
N GLY A 183 -17.06 3.06 11.92
CA GLY A 183 -18.44 3.14 12.40
C GLY A 183 -18.73 4.47 13.11
N HIS A 184 -17.80 4.93 13.94
CA HIS A 184 -17.90 6.22 14.63
C HIS A 184 -17.92 7.40 13.66
N ALA A 185 -17.00 7.44 12.70
CA ALA A 185 -16.95 8.48 11.67
C ALA A 185 -18.22 8.54 10.81
N LEU A 186 -18.91 7.41 10.61
CA LEU A 186 -20.16 7.33 9.86
C LEU A 186 -21.41 7.49 10.73
N HIS A 187 -21.28 7.64 12.05
CA HIS A 187 -22.39 7.60 13.02
C HIS A 187 -23.26 6.34 12.87
N ARG A 188 -22.62 5.18 12.68
CA ARG A 188 -23.26 3.88 12.51
C ARG A 188 -22.63 2.83 13.43
N PRO A 189 -23.44 1.87 13.94
CA PRO A 189 -22.87 0.76 14.68
C PRO A 189 -21.93 -0.07 13.81
N ALA A 190 -20.83 -0.58 14.40
CA ALA A 190 -19.84 -1.43 13.73
C ALA A 190 -19.61 -2.71 14.54
N VAL A 191 -20.69 -3.41 14.86
CA VAL A 191 -20.68 -4.56 15.80
C VAL A 191 -20.84 -5.92 15.12
N LEU A 192 -21.22 -5.96 13.84
CA LEU A 192 -21.46 -7.18 13.12
C LEU A 192 -20.17 -7.81 12.62
N ARG A 193 -19.63 -8.73 13.42
CA ARG A 193 -18.39 -9.45 13.08
C ARG A 193 -18.60 -10.37 11.88
N VAL A 194 -17.76 -10.19 10.85
CA VAL A 194 -17.75 -11.05 9.65
C VAL A 194 -16.86 -12.28 9.92
N PRO A 195 -17.39 -13.51 9.88
CA PRO A 195 -16.59 -14.71 10.13
C PRO A 195 -15.48 -14.89 9.10
N ALA A 196 -14.28 -15.30 9.55
CA ALA A 196 -13.13 -15.56 8.65
C ALA A 196 -13.46 -16.65 7.60
N THR A 197 -14.30 -17.63 7.96
CA THR A 197 -14.77 -18.68 7.04
C THR A 197 -15.57 -18.10 5.87
N ALA A 198 -16.44 -17.13 6.13
CA ALA A 198 -17.21 -16.43 5.09
C ALA A 198 -16.27 -15.65 4.15
N ILE A 199 -15.29 -14.96 4.69
CA ILE A 199 -14.27 -14.25 3.90
C ILE A 199 -13.46 -15.21 3.02
N ARG A 200 -13.00 -16.34 3.58
CA ARG A 200 -12.26 -17.35 2.81
C ARG A 200 -13.13 -17.98 1.69
N LEU A 201 -14.40 -18.23 1.97
CA LEU A 201 -15.32 -18.76 0.96
C LEU A 201 -15.55 -17.75 -0.17
N LEU A 202 -15.70 -16.47 0.16
CA LEU A 202 -15.96 -15.41 -0.82
C LEU A 202 -14.71 -15.07 -1.65
N MET A 203 -13.57 -14.86 -0.99
CA MET A 203 -12.34 -14.34 -1.61
C MET A 203 -11.34 -15.44 -2.01
N GLY A 204 -11.45 -16.65 -1.44
CA GLY A 204 -10.45 -17.70 -1.65
C GLY A 204 -9.08 -17.30 -1.12
N GLU A 205 -8.02 -17.51 -1.90
CA GLU A 205 -6.64 -17.22 -1.51
C GLU A 205 -6.41 -15.72 -1.25
N SER A 206 -7.09 -14.83 -1.97
CA SER A 206 -6.97 -13.37 -1.75
C SER A 206 -7.50 -12.91 -0.39
N SER A 207 -8.14 -13.80 0.39
CA SER A 207 -8.58 -13.51 1.76
C SER A 207 -7.42 -13.13 2.69
N VAL A 208 -6.19 -13.50 2.38
CA VAL A 208 -4.98 -13.08 3.12
C VAL A 208 -4.84 -11.55 3.20
N LEU A 209 -5.33 -10.82 2.20
CA LEU A 209 -5.29 -9.35 2.17
C LEU A 209 -6.11 -8.68 3.29
N VAL A 210 -7.09 -9.38 3.83
CA VAL A 210 -8.00 -8.85 4.88
C VAL A 210 -7.99 -9.65 6.18
N LEU A 211 -7.54 -10.90 6.14
CA LEU A 211 -7.40 -11.77 7.32
C LEU A 211 -5.99 -11.76 7.90
N GLY A 212 -4.97 -11.42 7.10
CA GLY A 212 -3.61 -11.14 7.51
C GLY A 212 -3.36 -9.63 7.63
N GLY A 213 -2.13 -9.26 7.95
CA GLY A 213 -1.75 -7.86 8.04
C GLY A 213 -0.30 -7.65 8.48
N GLN A 214 0.11 -6.40 8.44
CA GLN A 214 1.46 -5.99 8.83
C GLN A 214 1.39 -4.84 9.83
N ARG A 215 2.13 -4.97 10.91
CA ARG A 215 2.37 -3.86 11.85
C ARG A 215 3.54 -3.01 11.33
N ALA A 216 3.37 -2.42 10.15
CA ALA A 216 4.43 -1.68 9.47
C ALA A 216 4.57 -0.25 10.01
N LEU A 217 5.81 0.20 10.17
CA LEU A 217 6.18 1.55 10.61
C LEU A 217 7.01 2.26 9.54
N PRO A 218 6.85 3.59 9.35
CA PRO A 218 7.52 4.38 8.32
C PRO A 218 8.90 4.88 8.79
N LYS A 219 9.77 3.98 9.28
CA LYS A 219 11.01 4.37 9.95
C LYS A 219 11.95 5.20 9.09
N ARG A 220 12.05 4.90 7.81
CA ARG A 220 12.92 5.65 6.90
C ARG A 220 12.36 7.03 6.53
N LEU A 221 11.03 7.19 6.41
CA LEU A 221 10.42 8.51 6.22
C LEU A 221 10.60 9.39 7.46
N GLU A 222 10.36 8.85 8.67
CA GLU A 222 10.58 9.56 9.92
C GLU A 222 12.05 9.98 10.06
N ALA A 223 13.00 9.08 9.81
CA ALA A 223 14.43 9.36 9.88
C ALA A 223 14.89 10.40 8.85
N ALA A 224 14.20 10.49 7.69
CA ALA A 224 14.44 11.50 6.67
C ALA A 224 13.79 12.86 6.99
N GLY A 225 13.11 13.01 8.14
CA GLY A 225 12.49 14.25 8.57
C GLY A 225 11.09 14.52 7.98
N PHE A 226 10.46 13.52 7.35
CA PHE A 226 9.09 13.68 6.90
C PHE A 226 8.14 13.81 8.09
N THR A 227 7.25 14.79 8.03
CA THR A 227 6.22 15.03 9.05
C THR A 227 4.86 14.67 8.49
N PHE A 228 4.22 13.68 9.13
CA PHE A 228 2.85 13.31 8.79
C PHE A 228 1.87 14.40 9.27
N ARG A 229 0.78 14.56 8.55
CA ARG A 229 -0.34 15.40 8.99
C ARG A 229 -1.36 14.60 9.80
N TRP A 230 -1.57 13.33 9.41
CA TRP A 230 -2.61 12.48 9.94
C TRP A 230 -2.03 11.37 10.82
N TYR A 231 -2.03 11.59 12.13
CA TYR A 231 -1.57 10.63 13.13
C TYR A 231 -2.73 9.85 13.75
N ASP A 232 -3.89 10.48 13.89
CA ASP A 232 -5.08 9.90 14.47
C ASP A 232 -5.99 9.30 13.39
N LEU A 233 -6.40 8.04 13.59
CA LEU A 233 -7.22 7.32 12.63
C LEU A 233 -8.65 7.89 12.55
N GLU A 234 -9.23 8.32 13.69
CA GLU A 234 -10.60 8.83 13.71
C GLU A 234 -10.69 10.18 12.98
N GLU A 235 -9.69 11.06 13.18
CA GLU A 235 -9.57 12.31 12.44
C GLU A 235 -9.39 12.05 10.93
N ALA A 236 -8.49 11.13 10.56
CA ALA A 236 -8.24 10.76 9.17
C ALA A 236 -9.50 10.18 8.49
N LEU A 237 -10.23 9.30 9.18
CA LEU A 237 -11.48 8.74 8.67
C LEU A 237 -12.58 9.83 8.60
N GLY A 238 -12.65 10.70 9.59
CA GLY A 238 -13.59 11.83 9.59
C GLY A 238 -13.45 12.73 8.36
N ASP A 239 -12.21 12.97 7.91
CA ASP A 239 -11.94 13.76 6.70
C ASP A 239 -12.37 13.05 5.42
N VAL A 240 -12.07 11.75 5.29
CA VAL A 240 -12.29 11.02 4.03
C VAL A 240 -13.72 10.50 3.83
N VAL A 241 -14.58 10.47 4.86
CA VAL A 241 -15.96 9.95 4.75
C VAL A 241 -17.04 11.03 4.68
N GLN A 242 -16.65 12.30 4.78
CA GLN A 242 -17.55 13.48 4.65
C GLN A 242 -18.16 13.66 3.26
#